data_21580131c74b8a9b1591bcf84e642b91
#
_entry.id   21580131c74b8a9b1591bcf84e642b91
#
_cell.length_a   1.000
_cell.length_b   1.000
_cell.length_c   1.000
_cell.angle_alpha   90.00
_cell.angle_beta   90.00
_cell.angle_gamma   90.00
#
_symmetry.space_group_name_H-M   'P 1'
#
loop_
_entity.id
_entity.type
_entity.pdbx_description
1 polymer ?
#
loop_
_entity_poly.entity_id
_entity_poly.type
_entity_poly.pdbx_seq_one_letter_code
_entity_poly.pdbx_strand_id
1 'polypeptide(L)'
;MAKMNPVVHFEMPSEDKNRMAEFYTKVFGWQTKMLGPEMGDYVLVTTSESDPNDLTGRPKNPGTINGGFFGKTKDNQHITVVIAVDDIRKAMKNIENAGGKNFRGYEPGRT
;
A
#
# COMPACT_ATOMS: atom_id res chain seq x y z
N MET A 1 -27.13 6.86 -0.79
CA MET A 1 -26.14 6.06 -1.55
C MET A 1 -24.92 5.79 -0.67
N ALA A 2 -24.46 4.56 -0.65
CA ALA A 2 -23.30 4.21 0.13
C ALA A 2 -22.05 4.90 -0.43
N LYS A 3 -21.18 5.35 0.47
CA LYS A 3 -19.89 5.92 0.09
C LYS A 3 -19.00 4.82 -0.50
N MET A 4 -18.38 5.09 -1.61
CA MET A 4 -17.39 4.18 -2.19
C MET A 4 -16.04 4.38 -1.54
N ASN A 5 -15.37 3.28 -1.24
CA ASN A 5 -14.05 3.30 -0.63
C ASN A 5 -13.02 2.97 -1.70
N PRO A 6 -12.14 3.91 -2.06
CA PRO A 6 -11.22 3.72 -3.17
C PRO A 6 -10.02 2.84 -2.84
N VAL A 7 -9.47 2.21 -3.88
CA VAL A 7 -8.14 1.61 -3.80
C VAL A 7 -7.13 2.75 -3.87
N VAL A 8 -6.27 2.87 -2.86
CA VAL A 8 -5.36 4.01 -2.76
C VAL A 8 -3.88 3.62 -2.78
N HIS A 9 -3.58 2.34 -2.69
CA HIS A 9 -2.20 1.88 -2.52
C HIS A 9 -2.11 0.43 -2.97
N PHE A 10 -0.95 0.01 -3.46
CA PHE A 10 -0.68 -1.40 -3.72
C PHE A 10 0.53 -1.86 -2.92
N GLU A 11 0.63 -3.16 -2.67
CA GLU A 11 1.79 -3.73 -2.01
C GLU A 11 2.26 -4.96 -2.75
N MET A 12 3.57 -5.05 -2.97
CA MET A 12 4.19 -6.15 -3.69
C MET A 12 5.24 -6.82 -2.80
N PRO A 13 5.25 -8.16 -2.76
CA PRO A 13 6.28 -8.87 -1.99
C PRO A 13 7.63 -8.79 -2.69
N SER A 14 8.72 -8.68 -1.92
CA SER A 14 10.07 -8.68 -2.47
C SER A 14 10.95 -9.66 -1.72
N GLU A 15 11.76 -10.40 -2.47
CA GLU A 15 12.80 -11.25 -1.90
C GLU A 15 14.09 -10.46 -1.73
N ASP A 16 14.34 -9.54 -2.66
CA ASP A 16 15.50 -8.66 -2.66
C ASP A 16 15.02 -7.26 -3.01
N LYS A 17 14.83 -6.44 -1.99
CA LYS A 17 14.24 -5.11 -2.17
C LYS A 17 15.10 -4.18 -3.02
N ASN A 18 16.42 -4.29 -2.93
CA ASN A 18 17.32 -3.43 -3.69
C ASN A 18 17.25 -3.77 -5.17
N ARG A 19 17.26 -5.05 -5.49
CA ARG A 19 17.15 -5.52 -6.86
C ARG A 19 15.80 -5.16 -7.46
N MET A 20 14.74 -5.33 -6.71
CA MET A 20 13.39 -5.01 -7.16
C MET A 20 13.20 -3.52 -7.40
N ALA A 21 13.70 -2.69 -6.47
CA ALA A 21 13.64 -1.24 -6.62
C ALA A 21 14.41 -0.78 -7.86
N GLU A 22 15.62 -1.31 -8.07
CA GLU A 22 16.43 -0.98 -9.23
C GLU A 22 15.73 -1.36 -10.54
N PHE A 23 15.11 -2.53 -10.58
CA PHE A 23 14.38 -3.00 -11.76
C PHE A 23 13.25 -2.04 -12.14
N TYR A 24 12.38 -1.72 -11.19
CA TYR A 24 11.22 -0.88 -11.48
C TYR A 24 11.60 0.57 -11.76
N THR A 25 12.66 1.06 -11.12
CA THR A 25 13.18 2.40 -11.43
C THR A 25 13.73 2.44 -12.86
N LYS A 26 14.50 1.43 -13.23
CA LYS A 26 15.14 1.39 -14.55
C LYS A 26 14.12 1.21 -15.69
N VAL A 27 13.15 0.32 -15.50
CA VAL A 27 12.20 -0.02 -16.56
C VAL A 27 11.04 0.96 -16.64
N PHE A 28 10.50 1.39 -15.50
CA PHE A 28 9.27 2.18 -15.47
C PHE A 28 9.45 3.59 -14.92
N GLY A 29 10.64 3.94 -14.48
CA GLY A 29 10.91 5.28 -13.96
C GLY A 29 10.33 5.53 -12.57
N TRP A 30 9.99 4.50 -11.84
CA TRP A 30 9.45 4.65 -10.50
C TRP A 30 10.53 5.15 -9.54
N GLN A 31 10.11 5.89 -8.53
CA GLN A 31 11.00 6.37 -7.48
C GLN A 31 10.77 5.51 -6.23
N THR A 32 11.85 5.15 -5.56
CA THR A 32 11.76 4.30 -4.38
C THR A 32 12.47 4.95 -3.20
N LYS A 33 11.95 4.71 -1.99
CA LYS A 33 12.57 5.18 -0.76
C LYS A 33 12.63 4.03 0.23
N MET A 34 13.86 3.65 0.60
CA MET A 34 14.07 2.58 1.59
C MET A 34 13.82 3.12 2.99
N LEU A 35 12.92 2.46 3.72
CA LEU A 35 12.67 2.78 5.12
C LEU A 35 13.53 1.86 5.99
N GLY A 36 13.77 2.28 7.24
CA GLY A 36 14.61 1.53 8.14
C GLY A 36 13.91 0.36 8.83
N PRO A 37 14.64 -0.35 9.70
CA PRO A 37 14.09 -1.50 10.43
C PRO A 37 12.86 -1.19 11.27
N GLU A 38 12.77 0.04 11.77
CA GLU A 38 11.62 0.50 12.57
C GLU A 38 10.32 0.52 11.77
N MET A 39 10.43 0.53 10.43
CA MET A 39 9.28 0.46 9.53
C MET A 39 9.24 -0.88 8.79
N GLY A 40 9.88 -1.92 9.34
CA GLY A 40 9.89 -3.25 8.75
C GLY A 40 10.66 -3.36 7.45
N ASP A 41 11.64 -2.48 7.23
CA ASP A 41 12.43 -2.40 6.01
C ASP A 41 11.57 -2.25 4.75
N TYR A 42 10.44 -1.60 4.90
CA TYR A 42 9.50 -1.35 3.81
C TYR A 42 10.08 -0.36 2.80
N VAL A 43 9.71 -0.53 1.54
CA VAL A 43 10.14 0.38 0.47
C VAL A 43 8.93 1.15 -0.01
N LEU A 44 8.97 2.48 0.11
CA LEU A 44 7.93 3.34 -0.46
C LEU A 44 8.17 3.47 -1.95
N VAL A 45 7.10 3.38 -2.73
CA VAL A 45 7.17 3.41 -4.19
C VAL A 45 6.27 4.51 -4.72
N THR A 46 6.85 5.41 -5.51
CA THR A 46 6.13 6.48 -6.17
C THR A 46 6.09 6.17 -7.65
N THR A 47 4.91 5.94 -8.19
CA THR A 47 4.71 5.61 -9.60
C THR A 47 4.29 6.80 -10.44
N SER A 48 3.90 7.90 -9.80
CA SER A 48 3.42 9.09 -10.46
C SER A 48 3.80 10.32 -9.65
N GLU A 49 4.10 11.41 -10.35
CA GLU A 49 4.46 12.66 -9.70
C GLU A 49 3.31 13.18 -8.84
N SER A 50 3.64 13.73 -7.68
CA SER A 50 2.67 14.42 -6.83
C SER A 50 2.37 15.79 -7.42
N ASP A 51 1.14 16.27 -7.19
CA ASP A 51 0.77 17.63 -7.58
C ASP A 51 1.48 18.60 -6.63
N PRO A 52 2.36 19.49 -7.16
CA PRO A 52 3.10 20.42 -6.31
C PRO A 52 2.20 21.44 -5.60
N ASN A 53 0.97 21.62 -6.08
CA ASN A 53 0.02 22.56 -5.50
C ASN A 53 -0.92 21.88 -4.47
N ASP A 54 -0.78 20.59 -4.25
CA ASP A 54 -1.63 19.85 -3.32
C ASP A 54 -0.80 19.38 -2.13
N LEU A 55 -1.07 19.97 -0.97
CA LEU A 55 -0.35 19.66 0.26
C LEU A 55 -0.65 18.25 0.81
N THR A 56 -1.70 17.60 0.30
CA THR A 56 -2.05 16.25 0.74
C THR A 56 -1.25 15.16 0.03
N GLY A 57 -0.45 15.53 -0.96
CA GLY A 57 0.35 14.57 -1.73
C GLY A 57 -0.42 13.84 -2.81
N ARG A 58 -1.55 14.42 -3.23
CA ARG A 58 -2.36 13.85 -4.31
C ARG A 58 -1.54 13.72 -5.59
N PRO A 59 -1.67 12.61 -6.35
CA PRO A 59 -0.98 12.48 -7.64
C PRO A 59 -1.38 13.57 -8.62
N LYS A 60 -0.40 14.04 -9.40
CA LYS A 60 -0.62 15.04 -10.44
C LYS A 60 -1.59 14.53 -11.51
N ASN A 61 -1.50 13.25 -11.84
CA ASN A 61 -2.37 12.61 -12.82
C ASN A 61 -3.46 11.80 -12.08
N PRO A 62 -4.73 12.16 -12.23
CA PRO A 62 -5.81 11.41 -11.58
C PRO A 62 -5.82 9.94 -11.99
N GLY A 63 -6.16 9.08 -11.05
CA GLY A 63 -6.28 7.65 -11.30
C GLY A 63 -5.00 6.86 -11.11
N THR A 64 -3.87 7.54 -10.85
CA THR A 64 -2.62 6.85 -10.56
C THR A 64 -2.52 6.56 -9.06
N ILE A 65 -1.86 5.45 -8.71
CA ILE A 65 -1.67 5.07 -7.32
C ILE A 65 -0.20 4.75 -7.05
N ASN A 66 0.24 5.08 -5.86
CA ASN A 66 1.56 4.73 -5.38
C ASN A 66 1.46 3.48 -4.52
N GLY A 67 2.59 2.92 -4.15
CA GLY A 67 2.56 1.67 -3.41
C GLY A 67 3.81 1.44 -2.59
N GLY A 68 4.11 0.19 -2.36
CA GLY A 68 5.29 -0.19 -1.61
C GLY A 68 5.66 -1.64 -1.81
N PHE A 69 6.90 -1.95 -1.42
CA PHE A 69 7.40 -3.31 -1.40
C PHE A 69 7.60 -3.73 0.06
N PHE A 70 7.07 -4.90 0.40
CA PHE A 70 7.29 -5.49 1.72
C PHE A 70 8.15 -6.75 1.58
N GLY A 71 8.83 -7.14 2.64
CA GLY A 71 9.60 -8.37 2.64
C GLY A 71 8.69 -9.59 2.52
N LYS A 72 8.94 -10.43 1.51
CA LYS A 72 8.18 -11.64 1.30
C LYS A 72 8.35 -12.57 2.49
N THR A 73 7.23 -13.08 3.02
CA THR A 73 7.23 -14.05 4.10
C THR A 73 6.44 -15.28 3.66
N LYS A 74 6.53 -16.33 4.45
CA LYS A 74 5.77 -17.55 4.19
C LYS A 74 4.26 -17.29 4.14
N ASP A 75 3.80 -16.38 5.00
CA ASP A 75 2.37 -16.07 5.12
C ASP A 75 1.91 -14.94 4.21
N ASN A 76 2.84 -14.21 3.59
CA ASN A 76 2.50 -13.07 2.75
C ASN A 76 3.37 -13.04 1.52
N GLN A 77 2.88 -13.65 0.44
CA GLN A 77 3.63 -13.84 -0.81
C GLN A 77 2.89 -13.29 -2.02
N HIS A 78 1.84 -12.50 -1.81
CA HIS A 78 0.98 -12.05 -2.91
C HIS A 78 0.95 -10.53 -3.02
N ILE A 79 0.68 -10.06 -4.23
CA ILE A 79 0.40 -8.65 -4.46
C ILE A 79 -0.97 -8.36 -3.89
N THR A 80 -1.07 -7.28 -3.14
CA THR A 80 -2.33 -6.87 -2.51
C THR A 80 -2.64 -5.42 -2.83
N VAL A 81 -3.90 -5.05 -2.69
CA VAL A 81 -4.32 -3.66 -2.79
C VAL A 81 -4.79 -3.17 -1.42
N VAL A 82 -4.67 -1.88 -1.21
CA VAL A 82 -5.12 -1.23 0.03
C VAL A 82 -6.32 -0.35 -0.29
N ILE A 83 -7.37 -0.55 0.46
CA ILE A 83 -8.61 0.21 0.31
C ILE A 83 -8.72 1.17 1.48
N ALA A 84 -8.94 2.45 1.19
CA ALA A 84 -9.10 3.45 2.23
C ALA A 84 -10.51 3.37 2.81
N VAL A 85 -10.60 3.31 4.15
CA VAL A 85 -11.88 3.30 4.85
C VAL A 85 -11.87 4.38 5.93
N ASP A 86 -13.05 4.87 6.30
CA ASP A 86 -13.15 5.91 7.33
C ASP A 86 -12.97 5.35 8.75
N ASP A 87 -13.42 4.13 8.97
CA ASP A 87 -13.35 3.48 10.28
C ASP A 87 -13.00 2.01 10.09
N ILE A 88 -11.78 1.66 10.46
CA ILE A 88 -11.25 0.30 10.24
C ILE A 88 -12.02 -0.75 11.04
N ARG A 89 -12.46 -0.41 12.24
CA ARG A 89 -13.19 -1.36 13.07
C ARG A 89 -14.56 -1.70 12.46
N LYS A 90 -15.23 -0.65 11.96
CA LYS A 90 -16.52 -0.82 11.29
C LYS A 90 -16.36 -1.60 9.99
N ALA A 91 -15.30 -1.30 9.23
CA ALA A 91 -15.01 -1.99 7.98
C ALA A 91 -14.75 -3.48 8.22
N MET A 92 -13.96 -3.82 9.23
CA MET A 92 -13.67 -5.21 9.57
C MET A 92 -14.94 -5.97 9.94
N LYS A 93 -15.82 -5.34 10.70
CA LYS A 93 -17.10 -5.94 11.09
C LYS A 93 -18.00 -6.13 9.87
N ASN A 94 -18.04 -5.16 8.98
CA ASN A 94 -18.81 -5.26 7.75
C ASN A 94 -18.29 -6.37 6.84
N ILE A 95 -16.97 -6.54 6.78
CA ILE A 95 -16.35 -7.62 6.01
C ILE A 95 -16.79 -8.98 6.54
N GLU A 96 -16.73 -9.18 7.86
CA GLU A 96 -17.15 -10.44 8.48
C GLU A 96 -18.64 -10.70 8.24
N ASN A 97 -19.48 -9.68 8.41
CA ASN A 97 -20.92 -9.81 8.20
C ASN A 97 -21.27 -10.16 6.76
N ALA A 98 -20.43 -9.75 5.81
CA ALA A 98 -20.63 -10.04 4.40
C ALA A 98 -19.98 -11.35 3.94
N GLY A 99 -19.42 -12.13 4.86
CA GLY A 99 -18.81 -13.42 4.55
C GLY A 99 -17.32 -13.41 4.31
N GLY A 100 -16.67 -12.26 4.53
CA GLY A 100 -15.23 -12.14 4.41
C GLY A 100 -14.51 -12.60 5.67
N LYS A 101 -13.19 -12.58 5.63
CA LYS A 101 -12.35 -13.05 6.71
C LYS A 101 -11.23 -12.05 7.00
N ASN A 102 -10.97 -11.79 8.28
CA ASN A 102 -9.87 -10.96 8.71
C ASN A 102 -8.72 -11.87 9.14
N PHE A 103 -7.66 -11.95 8.33
CA PHE A 103 -6.56 -12.88 8.58
C PHE A 103 -5.69 -12.51 9.76
N ARG A 104 -5.51 -11.21 10.01
CA ARG A 104 -4.60 -10.74 11.06
C ARG A 104 -5.30 -10.06 12.22
N GLY A 105 -6.59 -9.77 12.08
CA GLY A 105 -7.31 -8.98 13.04
C GLY A 105 -6.78 -7.55 13.13
N TYR A 106 -7.49 -6.70 13.86
CA TYR A 106 -7.08 -5.34 14.12
C TYR A 106 -6.34 -5.27 15.46
N GLU A 107 -5.15 -4.67 15.45
CA GLU A 107 -4.38 -4.42 16.67
C GLU A 107 -4.27 -2.91 16.87
N PRO A 108 -4.86 -2.36 17.96
CA PRO A 108 -4.76 -0.92 18.24
C PRO A 108 -3.30 -0.46 18.32
N GLY A 109 -2.98 0.67 17.66
CA GLY A 109 -1.64 1.20 17.65
C GLY A 109 -0.74 0.62 16.56
N ARG A 110 -1.26 -0.29 15.76
CA ARG A 110 -0.54 -0.89 14.65
C ARG A 110 -1.18 -0.45 13.34
N THR A 111 -0.43 0.18 12.49
CA THR A 111 -0.94 0.68 11.21
C THR A 111 -0.28 0.00 10.03
#